data_a236d252c5fd6a7d02c02714b1c44bbc
#
_entry.id   a236d252c5fd6a7d02c02714b1c44bbc
#
_cell.length_a   1.000
_cell.length_b   1.000
_cell.length_c   1.000
_cell.angle_alpha   90.00
_cell.angle_beta   90.00
_cell.angle_gamma   90.00
#
_symmetry.space_group_name_H-M   'P 1'
#
loop_
_entity.id
_entity.type
_entity.pdbx_description
1 polymer ?
#
loop_
_entity_poly.entity_id
_entity_poly.type
_entity_poly.pdbx_seq_one_letter_code
_entity_poly.pdbx_strand_id
1 'polypeptide(L)'
;EMVGSLEGEITVENRPGGVGMIAAEAVARSSPDGHTFLLTLHSQLAQAPVLLKKVPIDTSKDLVPIAAMSTGVGPMVVKKDLPVRTVRELIEYARRQPVTVGNFGIGSGWQLQMTELARRTGAQFDIVNYKGTGPMVVDLAAGQIDIGGGSLAGLGAALQRGAIRPITIT
;
A
#
# COMPACT_ATOMS: atom_id res chain seq x y z
N GLU A 1 -9.57 7.33 -19.02
CA GLU A 1 -10.88 7.85 -19.52
C GLU A 1 -11.33 9.13 -18.77
N MET A 2 -11.05 9.26 -17.46
CA MET A 2 -11.45 10.47 -16.70
C MET A 2 -10.69 11.74 -17.09
N VAL A 3 -9.44 11.62 -17.53
CA VAL A 3 -8.61 12.76 -17.94
C VAL A 3 -9.13 13.40 -19.24
N GLY A 4 -9.70 12.59 -20.14
CA GLY A 4 -10.23 13.07 -21.41
C GLY A 4 -11.55 13.87 -21.34
N SER A 5 -12.17 13.97 -20.16
CA SER A 5 -13.41 14.74 -19.95
C SER A 5 -13.18 16.10 -19.29
N LEU A 6 -11.94 16.42 -18.91
CA LEU A 6 -11.59 17.72 -18.32
C LEU A 6 -11.00 18.62 -19.40
N GLU A 7 -11.53 19.84 -19.52
CA GLU A 7 -10.93 20.87 -20.36
C GLU A 7 -9.69 21.44 -19.66
N GLY A 8 -8.51 21.21 -20.23
CA GLY A 8 -7.24 21.73 -19.72
C GLY A 8 -6.14 20.67 -19.58
N GLU A 9 -4.96 21.14 -19.21
CA GLU A 9 -3.80 20.30 -18.97
C GLU A 9 -3.81 19.82 -17.52
N ILE A 10 -3.62 18.49 -17.31
CA ILE A 10 -3.52 17.90 -15.99
C ILE A 10 -2.06 17.52 -15.73
N THR A 11 -1.50 18.09 -14.67
CA THR A 11 -0.17 17.74 -14.18
C THR A 11 -0.30 16.84 -12.95
N VAL A 12 0.35 15.66 -12.99
CA VAL A 12 0.42 14.76 -11.85
C VAL A 12 1.76 14.91 -11.16
N GLU A 13 1.74 15.33 -9.89
CA GLU A 13 2.95 15.45 -9.07
C GLU A 13 2.95 14.41 -7.95
N ASN A 14 3.99 13.56 -7.90
CA ASN A 14 4.17 12.59 -6.84
C ASN A 14 5.00 13.18 -5.69
N ARG A 15 4.41 13.28 -4.51
CA ARG A 15 5.05 13.77 -3.27
C ARG A 15 5.05 12.69 -2.19
N PRO A 16 5.99 11.73 -2.25
CA PRO A 16 6.05 10.64 -1.28
C PRO A 16 6.59 11.10 0.08
N GLY A 17 6.21 10.36 1.14
CA GLY A 17 6.75 10.53 2.49
C GLY A 17 5.71 10.94 3.54
N GLY A 18 6.12 10.88 4.83
CA GLY A 18 5.28 11.27 5.97
C GLY A 18 3.93 10.56 6.04
N VAL A 19 3.85 9.27 5.67
CA VAL A 19 2.57 8.53 5.60
C VAL A 19 1.55 9.23 4.66
N GLY A 20 2.04 9.86 3.56
CA GLY A 20 1.21 10.64 2.64
C GLY A 20 0.95 12.08 3.08
N MET A 21 1.41 12.48 4.27
CA MET A 21 1.12 13.82 4.80
C MET A 21 1.84 14.94 4.06
N ILE A 22 2.97 14.66 3.38
CA ILE A 22 3.65 15.68 2.56
C ILE A 22 2.75 16.14 1.41
N ALA A 23 2.12 15.19 0.71
CA ALA A 23 1.18 15.51 -0.35
C ALA A 23 -0.11 16.15 0.21
N ALA A 24 -0.62 15.62 1.32
CA ALA A 24 -1.84 16.12 1.96
C ALA A 24 -1.68 17.57 2.44
N GLU A 25 -0.56 17.91 3.06
CA GLU A 25 -0.23 19.28 3.50
C GLU A 25 -0.10 20.23 2.31
N ALA A 26 0.53 19.79 1.22
CA ALA A 26 0.67 20.61 0.01
C ALA A 26 -0.70 21.00 -0.57
N VAL A 27 -1.66 20.07 -0.61
CA VAL A 27 -3.02 20.34 -1.08
C VAL A 27 -3.79 21.21 -0.08
N ALA A 28 -3.73 20.90 1.21
CA ALA A 28 -4.40 21.69 2.25
C ALA A 28 -3.94 23.16 2.30
N ARG A 29 -2.70 23.43 1.87
CA ARG A 29 -2.13 24.78 1.79
C ARG A 29 -2.25 25.44 0.42
N SER A 30 -2.79 24.75 -0.58
CA SER A 30 -3.00 25.34 -1.90
C SER A 30 -4.20 26.30 -1.90
N SER A 31 -4.33 27.11 -2.97
CA SER A 31 -5.51 27.95 -3.17
C SER A 31 -6.77 27.08 -3.25
N PRO A 32 -7.86 27.47 -2.56
CA PRO A 32 -9.12 26.70 -2.58
C PRO A 32 -9.96 27.03 -3.83
N ASP A 33 -9.33 27.04 -4.99
CA ASP A 33 -9.91 27.40 -6.28
C ASP A 33 -10.46 26.21 -7.09
N GLY A 34 -10.33 25.00 -6.52
CA GLY A 34 -10.80 23.77 -7.16
C GLY A 34 -9.87 23.23 -8.25
N HIS A 35 -8.62 23.70 -8.34
CA HIS A 35 -7.65 23.23 -9.33
C HIS A 35 -6.57 22.30 -8.77
N THR A 36 -6.47 22.17 -7.43
CA THR A 36 -5.49 21.28 -6.79
C THR A 36 -6.20 20.18 -6.00
N PHE A 37 -5.94 18.93 -6.37
CA PHE A 37 -6.57 17.75 -5.78
C PHE A 37 -5.56 16.79 -5.18
N LEU A 38 -5.94 16.13 -4.09
CA LEU A 38 -5.17 15.05 -3.49
C LEU A 38 -5.74 13.69 -3.96
N LEU A 39 -4.90 12.88 -4.59
CA LEU A 39 -5.19 11.47 -4.83
C LEU A 39 -4.35 10.63 -3.86
N THR A 40 -5.00 9.96 -2.93
CA THR A 40 -4.31 9.19 -1.88
C THR A 40 -5.13 8.00 -1.40
N LEU A 41 -4.53 7.13 -0.61
CA LEU A 41 -5.24 6.05 0.07
C LEU A 41 -5.89 6.61 1.35
N HIS A 42 -7.20 6.37 1.53
CA HIS A 42 -7.91 6.79 2.74
C HIS A 42 -7.25 6.30 4.04
N SER A 43 -6.63 5.11 4.00
CA SER A 43 -5.92 4.54 5.14
C SER A 43 -4.76 5.42 5.61
N GLN A 44 -4.05 6.09 4.70
CA GLN A 44 -2.96 7.01 5.07
C GLN A 44 -3.50 8.21 5.85
N LEU A 45 -4.59 8.82 5.39
CA LEU A 45 -5.21 9.95 6.07
C LEU A 45 -5.76 9.58 7.46
N ALA A 46 -6.39 8.40 7.56
CA ALA A 46 -6.95 7.92 8.82
C ALA A 46 -5.89 7.47 9.84
N GLN A 47 -4.75 6.96 9.35
CA GLN A 47 -3.71 6.41 10.22
C GLN A 47 -2.64 7.43 10.63
N ALA A 48 -2.45 8.49 9.85
CA ALA A 48 -1.45 9.51 10.13
C ALA A 48 -1.55 10.09 11.55
N PRO A 49 -2.74 10.42 12.10
CA PRO A 49 -2.87 10.90 13.47
C PRO A 49 -2.44 9.91 14.55
N VAL A 50 -2.45 8.62 14.24
CA VAL A 50 -2.07 7.54 15.17
C VAL A 50 -0.58 7.22 15.08
N LEU A 51 -0.01 7.28 13.87
CA LEU A 51 1.35 6.86 13.59
C LEU A 51 2.39 7.97 13.73
N LEU A 52 1.99 9.22 13.52
CA LEU A 52 2.90 10.36 13.55
C LEU A 52 2.82 11.09 14.89
N LYS A 53 3.97 11.40 15.46
CA LYS A 53 4.05 12.23 16.69
C LYS A 53 3.48 13.65 16.47
N LYS A 54 3.56 14.15 15.24
CA LYS A 54 3.04 15.45 14.83
C LYS A 54 2.44 15.32 13.43
N VAL A 55 1.16 15.64 13.30
CA VAL A 55 0.47 15.71 12.01
C VAL A 55 0.44 17.18 11.59
N PRO A 56 0.88 17.52 10.36
CA PRO A 56 0.98 18.91 9.93
C PRO A 56 -0.36 19.59 9.66
N ILE A 57 -1.42 18.81 9.44
CA ILE A 57 -2.78 19.27 9.12
C ILE A 57 -3.82 18.43 9.86
N ASP A 58 -5.02 18.94 10.04
CA ASP A 58 -6.18 18.17 10.48
C ASP A 58 -6.89 17.59 9.24
N THR A 59 -6.63 16.32 8.94
CA THR A 59 -7.16 15.65 7.74
C THR A 59 -8.70 15.62 7.67
N SER A 60 -9.38 15.82 8.79
CA SER A 60 -10.84 15.85 8.87
C SER A 60 -11.43 17.23 8.61
N LYS A 61 -10.64 18.30 8.74
CA LYS A 61 -11.10 19.70 8.56
C LYS A 61 -10.47 20.38 7.37
N ASP A 62 -9.17 20.10 7.13
CA ASP A 62 -8.38 20.80 6.12
C ASP A 62 -8.54 20.18 4.72
N LEU A 63 -9.18 19.01 4.62
CA LEU A 63 -9.42 18.30 3.37
C LEU A 63 -10.91 17.91 3.24
N VAL A 64 -11.48 18.13 2.07
CA VAL A 64 -12.86 17.71 1.75
C VAL A 64 -12.80 16.51 0.81
N PRO A 65 -13.30 15.32 1.21
CA PRO A 65 -13.37 14.18 0.31
C PRO A 65 -14.40 14.42 -0.78
N ILE A 66 -14.00 14.27 -2.05
CA ILE A 66 -14.83 14.52 -3.22
C ILE A 66 -15.41 13.22 -3.77
N ALA A 67 -14.56 12.20 -3.94
CA ALA A 67 -14.97 10.92 -4.50
C ALA A 67 -14.07 9.78 -4.05
N ALA A 68 -14.63 8.58 -3.97
CA ALA A 68 -13.88 7.33 -3.91
C ALA A 68 -13.72 6.79 -5.33
N MET A 69 -12.49 6.82 -5.86
CA MET A 69 -12.23 6.42 -7.25
C MET A 69 -12.13 4.90 -7.43
N SER A 70 -11.76 4.18 -6.40
CA SER A 70 -11.75 2.72 -6.40
C SER A 70 -11.85 2.17 -4.98
N THR A 71 -12.53 1.05 -4.83
CA THR A 71 -12.42 0.17 -3.68
C THR A 71 -11.53 -1.00 -4.11
N GLY A 72 -10.29 -0.99 -3.64
CA GLY A 72 -9.34 -2.00 -4.06
C GLY A 72 -9.36 -3.21 -3.14
N VAL A 73 -9.59 -4.38 -3.72
CA VAL A 73 -9.22 -5.65 -3.10
C VAL A 73 -7.77 -5.93 -3.50
N GLY A 74 -6.90 -6.11 -2.52
CA GLY A 74 -5.49 -6.40 -2.77
C GLY A 74 -5.19 -7.88 -2.57
N PRO A 75 -4.57 -8.58 -3.54
CA PRO A 75 -4.12 -9.94 -3.31
C PRO A 75 -2.92 -9.94 -2.35
N MET A 76 -2.87 -10.94 -1.47
CA MET A 76 -1.64 -11.38 -0.85
C MET A 76 -0.91 -12.27 -1.84
N VAL A 77 0.30 -11.90 -2.17
CA VAL A 77 1.14 -12.61 -3.15
C VAL A 77 2.42 -13.09 -2.50
N VAL A 78 2.93 -14.19 -3.02
CA VAL A 78 4.18 -14.81 -2.56
C VAL A 78 5.15 -14.95 -3.72
N LYS A 79 6.44 -15.03 -3.43
CA LYS A 79 7.44 -15.43 -4.42
C LYS A 79 7.11 -16.83 -4.97
N LYS A 80 7.47 -17.08 -6.21
CA LYS A 80 7.08 -18.28 -6.95
C LYS A 80 7.34 -19.59 -6.19
N ASP A 81 8.51 -19.69 -5.59
CA ASP A 81 9.03 -20.94 -5.00
C ASP A 81 8.73 -21.10 -3.50
N LEU A 82 7.99 -20.16 -2.88
CA LEU A 82 7.60 -20.32 -1.48
C LEU A 82 6.63 -21.51 -1.34
N PRO A 83 6.91 -22.51 -0.48
CA PRO A 83 6.13 -23.76 -0.40
C PRO A 83 4.82 -23.60 0.39
N VAL A 84 4.05 -22.54 0.12
CA VAL A 84 2.74 -22.28 0.73
C VAL A 84 1.72 -21.91 -0.34
N ARG A 85 0.49 -22.39 -0.23
CA ARG A 85 -0.61 -22.14 -1.18
C ARG A 85 -1.79 -21.42 -0.57
N THR A 86 -1.85 -21.38 0.74
CA THR A 86 -2.95 -20.75 1.51
C THR A 86 -2.38 -19.90 2.63
N VAL A 87 -3.20 -18.98 3.15
CA VAL A 87 -2.82 -18.17 4.34
C VAL A 87 -2.58 -19.06 5.56
N ARG A 88 -3.30 -20.16 5.70
CA ARG A 88 -3.09 -21.11 6.81
C ARG A 88 -1.70 -21.73 6.73
N GLU A 89 -1.30 -22.22 5.57
CA GLU A 89 0.04 -22.76 5.34
C GLU A 89 1.13 -21.71 5.55
N LEU A 90 0.88 -20.45 5.13
CA LEU A 90 1.79 -19.34 5.39
C LEU A 90 1.99 -19.11 6.88
N ILE A 91 0.91 -19.10 7.67
CA ILE A 91 0.99 -18.94 9.13
C ILE A 91 1.80 -20.07 9.77
N GLU A 92 1.53 -21.32 9.38
CA GLU A 92 2.26 -22.47 9.89
C GLU A 92 3.76 -22.44 9.50
N TYR A 93 4.05 -22.00 8.29
CA TYR A 93 5.41 -21.81 7.81
C TYR A 93 6.13 -20.70 8.60
N ALA A 94 5.48 -19.54 8.75
CA ALA A 94 6.02 -18.38 9.45
C ALA A 94 6.17 -18.57 10.99
N ARG A 95 5.54 -19.58 11.55
CA ARG A 95 5.79 -19.98 12.95
C ARG A 95 7.10 -20.75 13.15
N ARG A 96 7.60 -21.39 12.09
CA ARG A 96 8.82 -22.21 12.14
C ARG A 96 10.05 -21.42 11.74
N GLN A 97 9.89 -20.44 10.86
CA GLN A 97 10.99 -19.60 10.38
C GLN A 97 10.45 -18.24 9.94
N PRO A 98 11.23 -17.17 10.12
CA PRO A 98 10.83 -15.83 9.70
C PRO A 98 10.51 -15.75 8.21
N VAL A 99 9.50 -14.96 7.88
CA VAL A 99 9.07 -14.69 6.50
C VAL A 99 9.20 -13.19 6.25
N THR A 100 9.91 -12.81 5.21
CA THR A 100 10.08 -11.40 4.84
C THR A 100 8.85 -10.87 4.12
N VAL A 101 8.32 -9.75 4.60
CA VAL A 101 7.11 -9.10 4.10
C VAL A 101 7.44 -7.77 3.46
N GLY A 102 7.26 -7.66 2.15
CA GLY A 102 7.35 -6.37 1.47
C GLY A 102 6.15 -5.48 1.82
N ASN A 103 6.46 -4.30 2.34
CA ASN A 103 5.48 -3.27 2.63
C ASN A 103 5.69 -2.08 1.70
N PHE A 104 4.69 -1.74 0.90
CA PHE A 104 4.75 -0.68 -0.11
C PHE A 104 4.65 0.75 0.48
N GLY A 105 4.44 0.87 1.77
CA GLY A 105 4.40 2.17 2.45
C GLY A 105 4.13 2.04 3.94
N ILE A 106 4.89 2.77 4.73
CA ILE A 106 4.68 2.84 6.19
C ILE A 106 3.27 3.38 6.45
N GLY A 107 2.53 2.75 7.38
CA GLY A 107 1.16 3.12 7.67
C GLY A 107 0.15 2.67 6.62
N SER A 108 0.51 1.73 5.75
CA SER A 108 -0.46 1.11 4.84
C SER A 108 -1.38 0.14 5.57
N GLY A 109 -2.59 -0.06 5.05
CA GLY A 109 -3.51 -1.09 5.55
C GLY A 109 -2.88 -2.49 5.50
N TRP A 110 -2.04 -2.75 4.50
CA TRP A 110 -1.28 -3.98 4.38
C TRP A 110 -0.34 -4.20 5.58
N GLN A 111 0.41 -3.19 5.98
CA GLN A 111 1.28 -3.28 7.15
C GLN A 111 0.49 -3.62 8.42
N LEU A 112 -0.66 -2.95 8.62
CA LEU A 112 -1.53 -3.23 9.77
C LEU A 112 -2.05 -4.66 9.74
N GLN A 113 -2.52 -5.15 8.60
CA GLN A 113 -3.00 -6.52 8.43
C GLN A 113 -1.92 -7.54 8.79
N MET A 114 -0.69 -7.36 8.31
CA MET A 114 0.42 -8.27 8.59
C MET A 114 0.86 -8.23 10.05
N THR A 115 0.89 -7.04 10.65
CA THR A 115 1.20 -6.87 12.09
C THR A 115 0.14 -7.55 12.96
N GLU A 116 -1.14 -7.37 12.64
CA GLU A 116 -2.23 -7.98 13.38
C GLU A 116 -2.28 -9.51 13.18
N LEU A 117 -1.99 -9.97 11.97
CA LEU A 117 -1.86 -11.40 11.69
C LEU A 117 -0.74 -12.03 12.52
N ALA A 118 0.43 -11.40 12.57
CA ALA A 118 1.55 -11.82 13.43
C ALA A 118 1.12 -11.91 14.91
N ARG A 119 0.49 -10.84 15.42
CA ARG A 119 0.05 -10.76 16.82
C ARG A 119 -0.96 -11.85 17.18
N ARG A 120 -1.92 -12.13 16.30
CA ARG A 120 -2.98 -13.16 16.54
C ARG A 120 -2.48 -14.59 16.41
N THR A 121 -1.49 -14.80 15.55
CA THR A 121 -1.10 -16.17 15.17
C THR A 121 0.24 -16.62 15.72
N GLY A 122 1.08 -15.70 16.22
CA GLY A 122 2.46 -15.98 16.60
C GLY A 122 3.38 -16.25 15.40
N ALA A 123 2.93 -15.94 14.18
CA ALA A 123 3.75 -16.00 12.97
C ALA A 123 4.83 -14.92 12.99
N GLN A 124 6.02 -15.23 12.51
CA GLN A 124 7.16 -14.33 12.47
C GLN A 124 7.25 -13.68 11.09
N PHE A 125 6.88 -12.38 11.03
CA PHE A 125 6.91 -11.57 9.81
C PHE A 125 7.89 -10.41 9.97
N ASP A 126 8.95 -10.41 9.14
CA ASP A 126 9.95 -9.35 9.07
C ASP A 126 9.56 -8.35 7.99
N ILE A 127 9.12 -7.16 8.40
CA ILE A 127 8.58 -6.15 7.48
C ILE A 127 9.70 -5.31 6.87
N VAL A 128 9.83 -5.38 5.54
CA VAL A 128 10.74 -4.57 4.73
C VAL A 128 9.97 -3.44 4.05
N ASN A 129 10.33 -2.19 4.35
CA ASN A 129 9.61 -1.02 3.84
C ASN A 129 10.16 -0.55 2.50
N TYR A 130 9.28 -0.36 1.53
CA TYR A 130 9.56 0.16 0.19
C TYR A 130 8.91 1.52 -0.04
N LYS A 131 9.44 2.28 -0.99
CA LYS A 131 8.83 3.53 -1.47
C LYS A 131 7.84 3.26 -2.61
N GLY A 132 6.79 2.49 -2.32
CA GLY A 132 5.74 2.12 -3.28
C GLY A 132 5.79 0.65 -3.71
N THR A 133 4.78 0.26 -4.50
CA THR A 133 4.58 -1.13 -4.96
C THR A 133 5.63 -1.55 -5.99
N GLY A 134 6.09 -0.64 -6.87
CA GLY A 134 7.02 -0.95 -7.94
C GLY A 134 8.31 -1.63 -7.47
N PRO A 135 9.15 -0.98 -6.64
CA PRO A 135 10.38 -1.59 -6.12
C PRO A 135 10.12 -2.85 -5.29
N MET A 136 9.03 -2.90 -4.52
CA MET A 136 8.65 -4.09 -3.76
C MET A 136 8.39 -5.30 -4.68
N VAL A 137 7.68 -5.10 -5.79
CA VAL A 137 7.36 -6.18 -6.75
C VAL A 137 8.63 -6.70 -7.44
N VAL A 138 9.59 -5.84 -7.73
CA VAL A 138 10.88 -6.25 -8.30
C VAL A 138 11.59 -7.22 -7.36
N ASP A 139 11.72 -6.87 -6.09
CA ASP A 139 12.39 -7.71 -5.10
C ASP A 139 11.62 -9.00 -4.81
N LEU A 140 10.30 -8.94 -4.78
CA LEU A 140 9.45 -10.12 -4.62
C LEU A 140 9.60 -11.10 -5.80
N ALA A 141 9.60 -10.59 -7.03
CA ALA A 141 9.77 -11.39 -8.24
C ALA A 141 11.20 -11.98 -8.35
N ALA A 142 12.19 -11.27 -7.82
CA ALA A 142 13.57 -11.74 -7.72
C ALA A 142 13.81 -12.70 -6.53
N GLY A 143 12.80 -12.92 -5.66
CA GLY A 143 12.90 -13.80 -4.49
C GLY A 143 13.65 -13.20 -3.30
N GLN A 144 13.97 -11.91 -3.32
CA GLN A 144 14.65 -11.20 -2.23
C GLN A 144 13.75 -11.02 -0.98
N ILE A 145 12.45 -11.00 -1.18
CA ILE A 145 11.43 -11.05 -0.14
C ILE A 145 10.44 -12.18 -0.43
N ASP A 146 9.74 -12.65 0.60
CA ASP A 146 8.90 -13.84 0.51
C ASP A 146 7.47 -13.55 0.09
N ILE A 147 6.89 -12.49 0.67
CA ILE A 147 5.48 -12.13 0.45
C ILE A 147 5.33 -10.62 0.27
N GLY A 148 4.25 -10.23 -0.39
CA GLY A 148 3.84 -8.85 -0.56
C GLY A 148 2.35 -8.72 -0.74
N GLY A 149 1.89 -7.49 -0.76
CA GLY A 149 0.49 -7.14 -1.04
C GLY A 149 0.42 -5.85 -1.84
N GLY A 150 -0.74 -5.57 -2.38
CA GLY A 150 -0.95 -4.33 -3.13
C GLY A 150 -2.14 -4.43 -4.07
N SER A 151 -2.35 -3.39 -4.88
CA SER A 151 -3.42 -3.39 -5.87
C SER A 151 -3.12 -4.35 -7.03
N LEU A 152 -4.17 -4.89 -7.63
CA LEU A 152 -4.03 -5.71 -8.86
C LEU A 152 -3.31 -4.94 -9.98
N ALA A 153 -3.50 -3.62 -10.08
CA ALA A 153 -2.79 -2.80 -11.05
C ALA A 153 -1.27 -2.81 -10.82
N GLY A 154 -0.83 -2.72 -9.56
CA GLY A 154 0.60 -2.74 -9.23
C GLY A 154 1.26 -4.11 -9.35
N LEU A 155 0.50 -5.19 -9.13
CA LEU A 155 0.99 -6.57 -9.12
C LEU A 155 0.77 -7.30 -10.45
N GLY A 156 -0.15 -6.79 -11.29
CA GLY A 156 -0.72 -7.51 -12.44
C GLY A 156 0.33 -8.02 -13.43
N ALA A 157 1.29 -7.21 -13.81
CA ALA A 157 2.34 -7.63 -14.76
C ALA A 157 3.21 -8.78 -14.22
N ALA A 158 3.52 -8.81 -12.92
CA ALA A 158 4.29 -9.87 -12.30
C ALA A 158 3.45 -11.15 -12.13
N LEU A 159 2.15 -11.00 -11.82
CA LEU A 159 1.18 -12.11 -11.77
C LEU A 159 1.02 -12.77 -13.14
N GLN A 160 0.81 -11.98 -14.21
CA GLN A 160 0.65 -12.48 -15.58
C GLN A 160 1.88 -13.26 -16.06
N ARG A 161 3.08 -12.81 -15.69
CA ARG A 161 4.32 -13.52 -16.04
C ARG A 161 4.60 -14.74 -15.14
N GLY A 162 3.78 -15.01 -14.15
CA GLY A 162 4.00 -16.09 -13.18
C GLY A 162 5.25 -15.91 -12.32
N ALA A 163 5.76 -14.67 -12.20
CA ALA A 163 6.92 -14.35 -11.37
C ALA A 163 6.58 -14.36 -9.88
N ILE A 164 5.33 -14.05 -9.57
CA ILE A 164 4.75 -14.11 -8.22
C ILE A 164 3.41 -14.86 -8.29
N ARG A 165 2.93 -15.32 -7.14
CA ARG A 165 1.73 -16.14 -7.07
C ARG A 165 0.78 -15.63 -5.98
N PRO A 166 -0.53 -15.47 -6.25
CA PRO A 166 -1.50 -15.10 -5.23
C PRO A 166 -1.82 -16.29 -4.33
N ILE A 167 -2.06 -16.05 -3.04
CA ILE A 167 -2.55 -17.05 -2.09
C ILE A 167 -3.89 -16.67 -1.47
N THR A 168 -4.29 -15.41 -1.53
CA THR A 168 -5.63 -14.92 -1.18
C THR A 168 -5.88 -13.55 -1.77
N ILE A 169 -7.14 -13.16 -1.77
CA ILE A 169 -7.63 -11.82 -2.10
C ILE A 169 -8.31 -11.29 -0.83
N THR A 170 -7.90 -10.11 -0.36
CA THR A 170 -8.45 -9.47 0.84
C THR A 170 -9.36 -8.31 0.49
#